data_db63508dfa0f8402bc5e8c4cae8aff75
#
_entry.id   db63508dfa0f8402bc5e8c4cae8aff75
#
_cell.length_a   1.000
_cell.length_b   1.000
_cell.length_c   1.000
_cell.angle_alpha   90.00
_cell.angle_beta   90.00
_cell.angle_gamma   90.00
#
_symmetry.space_group_name_H-M   'P 1'
#
loop_
_entity.id
_entity.type
_entity.pdbx_description
1 polymer ?
#
loop_
_entity_poly.entity_id
_entity_poly.type
_entity_poly.pdbx_seq_one_letter_code
_entity_poly.pdbx_strand_id
1 'polypeptide(L)'
;MGPIAVVLDHTTATALHDPKDPYNEAVAAFYVQASGGLGTLYAPVLSLTAGDTGRPGLLAYINGLRFIEIEPFDTAAALSATELLRAGHPWATVHAIHAARPSADFPAGRYLLTLEPELYDGTGVQAVHPDH
;
A
#
# COMPACT_ATOMS: atom_id res chain seq x y z
N MET A 1 12.18 -19.73 -3.09
CA MET A 1 11.09 -18.73 -3.13
C MET A 1 11.49 -17.51 -2.31
N GLY A 2 11.46 -16.34 -2.89
CA GLY A 2 11.82 -15.11 -2.19
C GLY A 2 10.75 -14.65 -1.20
N PRO A 3 11.07 -13.64 -0.36
CA PRO A 3 10.10 -13.05 0.55
C PRO A 3 8.91 -12.46 -0.23
N ILE A 4 7.74 -12.50 0.39
CA ILE A 4 6.53 -11.92 -0.20
C ILE A 4 6.64 -10.39 -0.17
N ALA A 5 6.34 -9.75 -1.29
CA ALA A 5 6.30 -8.29 -1.41
C ALA A 5 4.85 -7.81 -1.30
N VAL A 6 4.59 -6.91 -0.37
CA VAL A 6 3.24 -6.43 -0.04
C VAL A 6 3.22 -4.91 -0.04
N VAL A 7 2.27 -4.34 -0.75
CA VAL A 7 2.03 -2.89 -0.79
C VAL A 7 0.89 -2.57 0.16
N LEU A 8 1.10 -1.60 1.05
CA LEU A 8 0.04 -1.06 1.91
C LEU A 8 -0.59 0.15 1.22
N ASP A 9 -1.92 0.18 1.14
CA ASP A 9 -2.61 1.37 0.67
C ASP A 9 -2.93 2.32 1.83
N HIS A 10 -3.70 3.38 1.56
CA HIS A 10 -4.09 4.33 2.59
C HIS A 10 -4.92 3.69 3.71
N THR A 11 -5.74 2.67 3.40
CA THR A 11 -6.59 2.01 4.41
C THR A 11 -5.78 1.19 5.40
N THR A 12 -4.85 0.37 4.92
CA THR A 12 -4.03 -0.48 5.79
C THR A 12 -2.96 0.31 6.52
N ALA A 13 -2.41 1.34 5.91
CA ALA A 13 -1.48 2.25 6.60
C ALA A 13 -2.19 2.93 7.78
N THR A 14 -3.42 3.40 7.57
CA THR A 14 -4.23 4.01 8.63
C THR A 14 -4.52 3.01 9.75
N ALA A 15 -4.90 1.77 9.40
CA ALA A 15 -5.16 0.73 10.38
C ALA A 15 -3.93 0.40 11.22
N LEU A 16 -2.75 0.39 10.60
CA LEU A 16 -1.49 0.16 11.31
C LEU A 16 -1.20 1.26 12.32
N HIS A 17 -1.49 2.51 11.98
CA HIS A 17 -1.26 3.67 12.83
C HIS A 17 -2.27 3.79 13.97
N ASP A 18 -3.50 3.28 13.79
CA ASP A 18 -4.57 3.44 14.76
C ASP A 18 -4.75 2.18 15.62
N PRO A 19 -4.32 2.21 16.90
CA PRO A 19 -4.44 1.04 17.77
C PRO A 19 -5.89 0.65 18.07
N LYS A 20 -6.85 1.52 17.78
CA LYS A 20 -8.28 1.26 17.98
C LYS A 20 -8.96 0.69 16.74
N ASP A 21 -8.26 0.66 15.61
CA ASP A 21 -8.82 0.09 14.39
C ASP A 21 -9.02 -1.41 14.57
N PRO A 22 -10.20 -1.97 14.17
CA PRO A 22 -10.46 -3.41 14.31
C PRO A 22 -9.46 -4.30 13.59
N TYR A 23 -8.80 -3.78 12.55
CA TYR A 23 -7.82 -4.53 11.77
C TYR A 23 -6.36 -4.19 12.12
N ASN A 24 -6.14 -3.40 13.16
CA ASN A 24 -4.80 -3.00 13.58
C ASN A 24 -3.89 -4.21 13.81
N GLU A 25 -4.35 -5.20 14.56
CA GLU A 25 -3.55 -6.39 14.86
C GLU A 25 -3.25 -7.21 13.61
N ALA A 26 -4.23 -7.37 12.73
CA ALA A 26 -4.04 -8.13 11.49
C ALA A 26 -2.99 -7.48 10.60
N VAL A 27 -3.01 -6.15 10.45
CA VAL A 27 -2.00 -5.43 9.68
C VAL A 27 -0.65 -5.43 10.38
N ALA A 28 -0.64 -5.26 11.71
CA ALA A 28 0.61 -5.29 12.48
C ALA A 28 1.32 -6.64 12.37
N ALA A 29 0.58 -7.73 12.19
CA ALA A 29 1.18 -9.05 11.99
C ALA A 29 2.06 -9.10 10.74
N PHE A 30 1.67 -8.41 9.66
CA PHE A 30 2.51 -8.29 8.47
C PHE A 30 3.80 -7.52 8.77
N TYR A 31 3.71 -6.48 9.58
CA TYR A 31 4.90 -5.72 9.98
C TYR A 31 5.86 -6.58 10.81
N VAL A 32 5.33 -7.38 11.74
CA VAL A 32 6.14 -8.31 12.54
C VAL A 32 6.85 -9.32 11.64
N GLN A 33 6.15 -9.87 10.64
CA GLN A 33 6.75 -10.79 9.68
C GLN A 33 7.87 -10.11 8.88
N ALA A 34 7.66 -8.87 8.45
CA ALA A 34 8.67 -8.11 7.72
C ALA A 34 9.91 -7.88 8.60
N SER A 35 9.71 -7.58 9.88
CA SER A 35 10.82 -7.39 10.82
C SER A 35 11.65 -8.66 11.02
N GLY A 36 11.04 -9.82 10.81
CA GLY A 36 11.69 -11.12 10.87
C GLY A 36 12.25 -11.61 9.53
N GLY A 37 12.17 -10.79 8.48
CA GLY A 37 12.67 -11.16 7.15
C GLY A 37 11.75 -12.04 6.33
N LEU A 38 10.51 -12.23 6.76
CA LEU A 38 9.55 -13.12 6.08
C LEU A 38 8.78 -12.43 4.96
N GLY A 39 8.98 -11.13 4.78
CA GLY A 39 8.35 -10.35 3.72
C GLY A 39 8.92 -8.95 3.68
N THR A 40 8.55 -8.18 2.67
CA THR A 40 8.90 -6.77 2.55
C THR A 40 7.62 -5.96 2.37
N LEU A 41 7.49 -4.91 3.17
CA LEU A 41 6.35 -3.99 3.08
C LEU A 41 6.77 -2.71 2.36
N TYR A 42 5.90 -2.25 1.48
CA TYR A 42 6.07 -1.01 0.72
C TYR A 42 4.88 -0.11 0.95
N ALA A 43 5.12 1.17 1.10
CA ALA A 43 4.04 2.15 1.23
C ALA A 43 4.22 3.24 0.17
N PRO A 44 3.30 3.33 -0.80
CA PRO A 44 3.35 4.39 -1.81
C PRO A 44 3.11 5.75 -1.15
N VAL A 45 4.00 6.71 -1.40
CA VAL A 45 3.97 7.98 -0.69
C VAL A 45 2.67 8.75 -0.93
N LEU A 46 2.08 8.67 -2.12
CA LEU A 46 0.84 9.38 -2.42
C LEU A 46 -0.34 8.79 -1.64
N SER A 47 -0.35 7.45 -1.44
CA SER A 47 -1.35 6.80 -0.60
C SER A 47 -1.27 7.30 0.84
N LEU A 48 -0.03 7.45 1.36
CA LEU A 48 0.19 7.98 2.71
C LEU A 48 -0.24 9.45 2.81
N THR A 49 0.03 10.23 1.78
CA THR A 49 -0.40 11.63 1.72
C THR A 49 -1.92 11.73 1.78
N ALA A 50 -2.61 10.87 1.01
CA ALA A 50 -4.07 10.82 1.02
C ALA A 50 -4.61 10.42 2.39
N GLY A 51 -4.04 9.38 2.99
CA GLY A 51 -4.45 8.93 4.33
C GLY A 51 -4.18 9.96 5.41
N ASP A 52 -3.08 10.72 5.27
CA ASP A 52 -2.71 11.75 6.24
C ASP A 52 -3.75 12.87 6.32
N THR A 53 -4.48 13.16 5.24
CA THR A 53 -5.53 14.17 5.26
C THR A 53 -6.65 13.81 6.23
N GLY A 54 -6.94 12.54 6.40
CA GLY A 54 -7.95 12.06 7.35
C GLY A 54 -7.39 11.67 8.71
N ARG A 55 -6.08 11.42 8.76
CA ARG A 55 -5.39 11.04 10.00
C ARG A 55 -4.04 11.74 10.06
N PRO A 56 -4.02 12.99 10.55
CA PRO A 56 -2.79 13.79 10.60
C PRO A 56 -1.65 13.06 11.34
N GLY A 57 -0.46 13.09 10.75
CA GLY A 57 0.71 12.41 11.30
C GLY A 57 0.95 11.01 10.72
N LEU A 58 0.05 10.50 9.89
CA LEU A 58 0.19 9.16 9.31
C LEU A 58 1.47 9.03 8.50
N LEU A 59 1.75 9.96 7.60
CA LEU A 59 2.94 9.91 6.75
C LEU A 59 4.21 9.87 7.59
N ALA A 60 4.33 10.75 8.58
CA ALA A 60 5.49 10.80 9.44
C ALA A 60 5.67 9.51 10.23
N TYR A 61 4.55 8.93 10.73
CA TYR A 61 4.59 7.69 11.48
C TYR A 61 5.11 6.54 10.62
N ILE A 62 4.54 6.34 9.44
CA ILE A 62 4.94 5.24 8.55
C ILE A 62 6.39 5.43 8.08
N ASN A 63 6.76 6.67 7.74
CA ASN A 63 8.13 6.99 7.32
C ASN A 63 9.17 6.66 8.40
N GLY A 64 8.77 6.70 9.67
CA GLY A 64 9.65 6.37 10.80
C GLY A 64 9.78 4.87 11.07
N LEU A 65 8.98 4.02 10.43
CA LEU A 65 9.01 2.57 10.65
C LEU A 65 10.13 1.92 9.84
N ARG A 66 10.98 1.18 10.53
CA ARG A 66 12.22 0.62 9.96
C ARG A 66 11.94 -0.41 8.84
N PHE A 67 10.85 -1.16 8.95
CA PHE A 67 10.58 -2.30 8.07
C PHE A 67 9.50 -2.02 7.04
N ILE A 68 9.24 -0.74 6.75
CA ILE A 68 8.39 -0.32 5.63
C ILE A 68 9.22 0.58 4.72
N GLU A 69 9.28 0.23 3.45
CA GLU A 69 9.94 1.05 2.43
C GLU A 69 8.94 2.01 1.81
N ILE A 70 9.25 3.30 1.83
CA ILE A 70 8.42 4.32 1.19
C ILE A 70 8.73 4.32 -0.31
N GLU A 71 7.68 4.11 -1.13
CA GLU A 71 7.81 4.20 -2.58
C GLU A 71 7.63 5.65 -3.02
N PRO A 72 8.62 6.24 -3.73
CA PRO A 72 8.49 7.61 -4.19
C PRO A 72 7.47 7.72 -5.33
N PHE A 73 6.85 8.89 -5.46
CA PHE A 73 5.96 9.18 -6.58
C PHE A 73 6.79 9.79 -7.71
N ASP A 74 7.45 8.92 -8.48
CA ASP A 74 8.33 9.32 -9.56
C ASP A 74 7.56 9.58 -10.87
N THR A 75 8.28 9.88 -11.95
CA THR A 75 7.65 10.20 -13.23
C THR A 75 6.84 9.02 -13.78
N ALA A 76 7.34 7.79 -13.64
CA ALA A 76 6.61 6.60 -14.09
C ALA A 76 5.30 6.45 -13.33
N ALA A 77 5.33 6.65 -12.00
CA ALA A 77 4.14 6.62 -11.17
C ALA A 77 3.16 7.73 -11.56
N ALA A 78 3.67 8.93 -11.86
CA ALA A 78 2.83 10.06 -12.25
C ALA A 78 2.14 9.82 -13.60
N LEU A 79 2.84 9.23 -14.58
CA LEU A 79 2.24 8.88 -15.87
C LEU A 79 1.12 7.85 -15.68
N SER A 80 1.37 6.80 -14.91
CA SER A 80 0.37 5.79 -14.59
C SER A 80 -0.83 6.39 -13.86
N ALA A 81 -0.58 7.25 -12.87
CA ALA A 81 -1.63 7.91 -12.10
C ALA A 81 -2.51 8.79 -12.98
N THR A 82 -1.93 9.50 -13.95
CA THR A 82 -2.69 10.35 -14.85
C THR A 82 -3.73 9.55 -15.64
N GLU A 83 -3.35 8.38 -16.14
CA GLU A 83 -4.28 7.50 -16.86
C GLU A 83 -5.36 6.97 -15.94
N LEU A 84 -4.99 6.55 -14.73
CA LEU A 84 -5.93 6.01 -13.76
C LEU A 84 -6.94 7.06 -13.30
N LEU A 85 -6.48 8.29 -13.07
CA LEU A 85 -7.37 9.40 -12.69
C LEU A 85 -8.36 9.72 -13.80
N ARG A 86 -7.92 9.69 -15.07
CA ARG A 86 -8.82 9.88 -16.21
C ARG A 86 -9.87 8.78 -16.31
N ALA A 87 -9.51 7.56 -15.91
CA ALA A 87 -10.44 6.42 -15.88
C ALA A 87 -11.39 6.47 -14.67
N GLY A 88 -11.24 7.44 -13.78
CA GLY A 88 -12.16 7.64 -12.66
C GLY A 88 -11.72 7.05 -11.34
N HIS A 89 -10.49 6.54 -11.25
CA HIS A 89 -10.00 6.00 -9.97
C HIS A 89 -9.72 7.13 -8.97
N PRO A 90 -10.05 6.94 -7.69
CA PRO A 90 -9.74 7.95 -6.67
C PRO A 90 -8.23 8.19 -6.56
N TRP A 91 -7.84 9.44 -6.32
CA TRP A 91 -6.42 9.78 -6.21
C TRP A 91 -5.71 9.04 -5.08
N ALA A 92 -6.45 8.65 -4.03
CA ALA A 92 -5.89 7.88 -2.91
C ALA A 92 -5.40 6.48 -3.32
N THR A 93 -5.89 5.94 -4.45
CA THR A 93 -5.59 4.57 -4.90
C THR A 93 -4.54 4.49 -6.01
N VAL A 94 -4.33 5.57 -6.75
CA VAL A 94 -3.57 5.50 -8.02
C VAL A 94 -2.10 5.08 -7.83
N HIS A 95 -1.45 5.54 -6.79
CA HIS A 95 -0.05 5.17 -6.53
C HIS A 95 0.05 3.71 -6.07
N ALA A 96 -0.89 3.26 -5.27
CA ALA A 96 -0.95 1.86 -4.83
C ALA A 96 -1.17 0.91 -6.01
N ILE A 97 -2.05 1.27 -6.94
CA ILE A 97 -2.29 0.49 -8.15
C ILE A 97 -0.97 0.38 -8.96
N HIS A 98 -0.31 1.51 -9.19
CA HIS A 98 0.96 1.52 -9.92
C HIS A 98 2.00 0.63 -9.23
N ALA A 99 2.13 0.75 -7.91
CA ALA A 99 3.11 0.00 -7.13
C ALA A 99 2.86 -1.52 -7.15
N ALA A 100 1.59 -1.93 -7.19
CA ALA A 100 1.22 -3.35 -7.12
C ALA A 100 1.18 -4.05 -8.48
N ARG A 101 1.09 -3.31 -9.58
CA ARG A 101 1.09 -3.88 -10.93
C ARG A 101 2.43 -4.51 -11.29
N PRO A 102 2.45 -5.46 -12.24
CA PRO A 102 3.71 -6.00 -12.75
C PRO A 102 4.68 -4.90 -13.23
N SER A 103 5.95 -5.09 -12.93
CA SER A 103 7.02 -4.17 -13.28
C SER A 103 8.30 -4.94 -13.59
N ALA A 104 9.37 -4.24 -13.99
CA ALA A 104 10.65 -4.86 -14.23
C ALA A 104 11.20 -5.54 -12.97
N ASP A 105 11.05 -4.91 -11.82
CA ASP A 105 11.53 -5.44 -10.54
C ASP A 105 10.60 -6.52 -9.96
N PHE A 106 9.32 -6.46 -10.29
CA PHE A 106 8.30 -7.39 -9.79
C PHE A 106 7.44 -7.88 -10.96
N PRO A 107 7.95 -8.82 -11.78
CA PRO A 107 7.25 -9.23 -13.02
C PRO A 107 5.84 -9.78 -12.79
N ALA A 108 5.59 -10.40 -11.64
CA ALA A 108 4.25 -10.89 -11.27
C ALA A 108 3.43 -9.86 -10.50
N GLY A 109 3.96 -8.65 -10.29
CA GLY A 109 3.35 -7.65 -9.44
C GLY A 109 3.61 -7.93 -7.96
N ARG A 110 2.98 -7.12 -7.12
CA ARG A 110 3.03 -7.27 -5.65
C ARG A 110 1.62 -7.37 -5.12
N TYR A 111 1.43 -8.06 -4.00
CA TYR A 111 0.12 -8.08 -3.32
C TYR A 111 -0.20 -6.68 -2.80
N LEU A 112 -1.45 -6.28 -2.93
CA LEU A 112 -1.94 -5.03 -2.37
C LEU A 112 -2.81 -5.36 -1.16
N LEU A 113 -2.32 -5.04 0.04
CA LEU A 113 -3.06 -5.25 1.27
C LEU A 113 -3.96 -4.05 1.52
N THR A 114 -5.26 -4.28 1.54
CA THR A 114 -6.26 -3.21 1.64
C THR A 114 -7.46 -3.67 2.46
N LEU A 115 -8.10 -2.72 3.16
CA LEU A 115 -9.36 -3.00 3.85
C LEU A 115 -10.56 -2.93 2.90
N GLU A 116 -10.37 -2.43 1.68
CA GLU A 116 -11.44 -2.26 0.69
C GLU A 116 -11.00 -2.81 -0.67
N PRO A 117 -10.92 -4.15 -0.81
CA PRO A 117 -10.46 -4.76 -2.07
C PRO A 117 -11.26 -4.33 -3.29
N GLU A 118 -12.54 -4.02 -3.13
CA GLU A 118 -13.43 -3.58 -4.21
C GLU A 118 -12.99 -2.27 -4.87
N LEU A 119 -12.21 -1.44 -4.19
CA LEU A 119 -11.65 -0.22 -4.80
C LEU A 119 -10.72 -0.52 -5.98
N TYR A 120 -10.23 -1.74 -6.05
CA TYR A 120 -9.22 -2.15 -7.02
C TYR A 120 -9.75 -3.10 -8.09
N ASP A 121 -11.08 -3.29 -8.14
CA ASP A 121 -11.72 -4.13 -9.15
C ASP A 121 -11.40 -3.60 -10.54
N GLY A 122 -11.04 -4.51 -11.45
CA GLY A 122 -10.73 -4.17 -12.83
C GLY A 122 -9.35 -3.54 -13.07
N THR A 123 -8.53 -3.36 -12.02
CA THR A 123 -7.22 -2.73 -12.16
C THR A 123 -6.10 -3.72 -12.48
N GLY A 124 -6.35 -5.02 -12.31
CA GLY A 124 -5.35 -6.06 -12.53
C GLY A 124 -4.43 -6.31 -11.34
N VAL A 125 -4.61 -5.61 -10.22
CA VAL A 125 -3.81 -5.85 -9.01
C VAL A 125 -4.42 -6.96 -8.17
N GLN A 126 -3.58 -7.65 -7.39
CA GLN A 126 -4.01 -8.68 -6.46
C GLN A 126 -4.30 -8.03 -5.11
N ALA A 127 -5.53 -7.54 -4.95
CA ALA A 127 -5.96 -6.89 -3.72
C ALA A 127 -6.42 -7.93 -2.71
N VAL A 128 -5.88 -7.90 -1.49
CA VAL A 128 -6.10 -8.89 -0.44
C VAL A 128 -6.47 -8.16 0.85
N HIS A 129 -7.52 -8.66 1.52
CA HIS A 129 -7.91 -8.16 2.83
C HIS A 129 -7.05 -8.84 3.91
N PRO A 130 -6.61 -8.11 4.98
CA PRO A 130 -5.76 -8.70 6.03
C PRO A 130 -6.37 -9.89 6.76
N ASP A 131 -7.70 -10.02 6.76
CA ASP A 131 -8.41 -11.12 7.43
C ASP A 131 -8.54 -12.39 6.59
N HIS A 132 -7.92 -12.42 5.43
CA HIS A 132 -7.97 -13.60 4.56
C HIS A 132 -6.68 -14.39 4.55
#